data_7f6fcfbc1f9004f29cbe09f9243b1a11
#
_entry.id   7f6fcfbc1f9004f29cbe09f9243b1a11
#
_cell.length_a   1.000
_cell.length_b   1.000
_cell.length_c   1.000
_cell.angle_alpha   90.00
_cell.angle_beta   90.00
_cell.angle_gamma   90.00
#
_symmetry.space_group_name_H-M   'P 1'
#
loop_
_entity.id
_entity.type
_entity.pdbx_description
1 polymer ?
#
loop_
_entity_poly.entity_id
_entity_poly.type
_entity_poly.pdbx_seq_one_letter_code
_entity_poly.pdbx_strand_id
1 'polypeptide(L)'
;TFEYYMADGGTYIYSSGKSYYGKAVRIQNDTGKKRLVLNIFVDGLAQMLLRGEMFEKYMPCVYRYFKNGVICDRAYSTGEWTYPVLATYISGLSTTQHMMFHNQIDGSLPHNIKTLAEGFEEAGYYTSAVNGDWRIIPSYGHARGYDHFIFQNSGFDAAGVVTHVIDQIEAMKDINQFIWCSFGDLHDVADEWELPMDVSVKLNLQDMGSECTGSTSVKQNYSEHKKKKYIMVMQRI
;
A
#
# COMPACT_ATOMS: atom_id res chain seq x y z
N THR A 1 -10.91 -16.26 2.67
CA THR A 1 -10.60 -15.80 4.04
C THR A 1 -9.21 -16.24 4.39
N PHE A 2 -8.43 -15.33 4.97
CA PHE A 2 -7.15 -15.63 5.58
C PHE A 2 -7.38 -15.76 7.07
N GLU A 3 -6.92 -16.86 7.64
CA GLU A 3 -7.10 -17.16 9.06
C GLU A 3 -5.73 -17.46 9.68
N TYR A 4 -5.52 -16.97 10.88
CA TYR A 4 -4.31 -17.21 11.66
C TYR A 4 -4.61 -18.14 12.80
N TYR A 5 -3.82 -19.18 12.94
CA TYR A 5 -3.98 -20.16 13.99
C TYR A 5 -2.73 -20.23 14.87
N MET A 6 -2.95 -20.18 16.18
CA MET A 6 -1.91 -20.53 17.14
C MET A 6 -1.88 -22.05 17.28
N ALA A 7 -0.69 -22.62 17.17
CA ALA A 7 -0.50 -24.06 17.30
C ALA A 7 0.75 -24.36 18.14
N ASP A 8 0.63 -25.30 19.04
CA ASP A 8 1.76 -25.84 19.80
C ASP A 8 2.56 -26.80 18.92
N GLY A 9 3.83 -27.03 19.30
CA GLY A 9 4.66 -28.01 18.62
C GLY A 9 4.03 -29.40 18.68
N GLY A 10 3.89 -30.04 17.52
CA GLY A 10 3.24 -31.35 17.40
C GLY A 10 1.75 -31.33 17.08
N THR A 11 1.18 -30.14 16.84
CA THR A 11 -0.21 -29.99 16.35
C THR A 11 -0.33 -30.52 14.91
N TYR A 12 -1.38 -31.31 14.68
CA TYR A 12 -1.76 -31.81 13.36
C TYR A 12 -3.02 -31.06 12.90
N ILE A 13 -3.00 -30.57 11.69
CA ILE A 13 -4.15 -29.90 11.08
C ILE A 13 -4.76 -30.81 10.03
N TYR A 14 -6.06 -31.09 10.18
CA TYR A 14 -6.84 -31.91 9.25
C TYR A 14 -7.83 -31.04 8.51
N SER A 15 -7.94 -31.23 7.20
CA SER A 15 -8.92 -30.56 6.36
C SER A 15 -9.68 -31.57 5.51
N SER A 16 -10.99 -31.39 5.37
CA SER A 16 -11.83 -32.16 4.46
C SER A 16 -11.70 -31.77 3.00
N GLY A 17 -11.00 -30.66 2.73
CA GLY A 17 -10.80 -30.11 1.39
C GLY A 17 -9.36 -29.70 1.15
N LYS A 18 -9.10 -29.12 -0.01
CA LYS A 18 -7.79 -28.58 -0.36
C LYS A 18 -7.50 -27.34 0.47
N SER A 19 -6.44 -27.36 1.23
CA SER A 19 -5.99 -26.28 2.09
C SER A 19 -4.58 -25.84 1.72
N TYR A 20 -4.32 -24.55 1.87
CA TYR A 20 -3.01 -23.95 1.65
C TYR A 20 -2.56 -23.32 2.97
N TYR A 21 -1.33 -23.61 3.35
CA TYR A 21 -0.74 -23.08 4.58
C TYR A 21 0.41 -22.15 4.21
N GLY A 22 0.47 -21.02 4.90
CA GLY A 22 1.60 -20.12 4.83
C GLY A 22 2.80 -20.64 5.63
N LYS A 23 3.84 -19.84 5.71
CA LYS A 23 5.03 -20.13 6.51
C LYS A 23 4.66 -20.21 7.99
N ALA A 24 5.06 -21.29 8.65
CA ALA A 24 4.93 -21.41 10.10
C ALA A 24 5.93 -20.46 10.79
N VAL A 25 5.43 -19.62 11.66
CA VAL A 25 6.24 -18.63 12.40
C VAL A 25 6.40 -19.07 13.84
N ARG A 26 7.64 -19.21 14.30
CA ARG A 26 7.94 -19.53 15.68
C ARG A 26 7.85 -18.27 16.53
N ILE A 27 6.89 -18.23 17.44
CA ILE A 27 6.81 -17.19 18.44
C ILE A 27 7.79 -17.54 19.56
N GLN A 28 8.79 -16.68 19.77
CA GLN A 28 9.71 -16.82 20.88
C GLN A 28 9.14 -16.04 22.08
N ASN A 29 9.06 -16.69 23.24
CA ASN A 29 8.69 -16.05 24.51
C ASN A 29 9.84 -15.17 25.03
N ASP A 30 10.12 -14.15 24.30
CA ASP A 30 11.06 -13.11 24.72
C ASP A 30 10.24 -11.95 25.28
N THR A 31 10.65 -11.41 26.43
CA THR A 31 9.97 -10.31 27.13
C THR A 31 10.30 -8.94 26.55
N GLY A 32 11.08 -8.88 25.47
CA GLY A 32 11.46 -7.63 24.80
C GLY A 32 10.27 -6.96 24.09
N LYS A 33 10.28 -5.61 24.02
CA LYS A 33 9.30 -4.87 23.24
C LYS A 33 9.41 -5.27 21.76
N LYS A 34 8.30 -5.65 21.16
CA LYS A 34 8.21 -5.92 19.74
C LYS A 34 8.16 -4.63 18.94
N ARG A 35 8.69 -4.68 17.72
CA ARG A 35 8.78 -3.53 16.81
C ARG A 35 7.81 -3.72 15.67
N LEU A 36 7.01 -2.70 15.43
CA LEU A 36 6.20 -2.59 14.23
C LEU A 36 6.82 -1.51 13.34
N VAL A 37 7.18 -1.88 12.12
CA VAL A 37 7.52 -0.95 11.05
C VAL A 37 6.39 -1.00 10.03
N LEU A 38 5.58 0.05 10.00
CA LEU A 38 4.44 0.17 9.10
C LEU A 38 4.79 1.19 7.99
N ASN A 39 4.85 0.71 6.75
CA ASN A 39 5.00 1.57 5.59
C ASN A 39 3.64 1.76 4.92
N ILE A 40 3.20 3.00 4.79
CA ILE A 40 1.93 3.37 4.19
C ILE A 40 2.22 4.07 2.86
N PHE A 41 1.83 3.44 1.76
CA PHE A 41 1.90 4.01 0.43
C PHE A 41 0.50 4.42 -0.03
N VAL A 42 0.33 5.71 -0.34
CA VAL A 42 -0.94 6.23 -0.85
C VAL A 42 -0.72 6.69 -2.29
N ASP A 43 -1.17 5.86 -3.24
CA ASP A 43 -1.02 6.18 -4.66
C ASP A 43 -1.89 7.38 -5.04
N GLY A 44 -1.33 8.27 -5.83
CA GLY A 44 -2.00 9.49 -6.25
C GLY A 44 -2.05 10.61 -5.20
N LEU A 45 -1.46 10.46 -4.02
CA LEU A 45 -1.44 11.50 -2.99
C LEU A 45 -0.54 12.67 -3.39
N ALA A 46 -1.17 13.80 -3.73
CA ALA A 46 -0.46 15.00 -4.19
C ALA A 46 -0.06 15.90 -3.01
N GLN A 47 1.23 16.02 -2.74
CA GLN A 47 1.78 16.87 -1.67
C GLN A 47 1.29 18.32 -1.75
N MET A 48 1.07 18.84 -2.95
CA MET A 48 0.59 20.24 -3.14
C MET A 48 -0.74 20.51 -2.42
N LEU A 49 -1.58 19.49 -2.20
CA LEU A 49 -2.85 19.59 -1.48
C LEU A 49 -2.70 19.43 0.03
N LEU A 50 -1.51 19.07 0.51
CA LEU A 50 -1.23 18.85 1.95
C LEU A 50 -0.31 19.91 2.54
N ARG A 51 0.00 20.99 1.81
CA ARG A 51 0.89 22.04 2.30
C ARG A 51 0.23 22.90 3.37
N GLY A 52 1.03 23.28 4.37
CA GLY A 52 0.58 24.13 5.47
C GLY A 52 -0.55 23.49 6.28
N GLU A 53 -1.59 24.26 6.54
CA GLU A 53 -2.75 23.81 7.35
C GLU A 53 -3.64 22.79 6.63
N MET A 54 -3.41 22.57 5.32
CA MET A 54 -4.26 21.66 4.53
C MET A 54 -4.09 20.20 4.95
N PHE A 55 -2.92 19.80 5.45
CA PHE A 55 -2.71 18.44 5.94
C PHE A 55 -3.63 18.13 7.14
N GLU A 56 -3.66 19.00 8.14
CA GLU A 56 -4.56 18.84 9.29
C GLU A 56 -6.03 18.88 8.86
N LYS A 57 -6.36 19.76 7.94
CA LYS A 57 -7.73 19.93 7.46
C LYS A 57 -8.25 18.73 6.67
N TYR A 58 -7.43 18.13 5.80
CA TYR A 58 -7.88 17.09 4.87
C TYR A 58 -7.62 15.68 5.37
N MET A 59 -6.59 15.46 6.17
CA MET A 59 -6.24 14.16 6.75
C MET A 59 -6.01 14.28 8.27
N PRO A 60 -7.03 14.66 9.05
CA PRO A 60 -6.85 15.01 10.47
C PRO A 60 -6.36 13.86 11.34
N CYS A 61 -6.73 12.62 11.04
CA CYS A 61 -6.27 11.45 11.80
C CYS A 61 -4.81 11.15 11.52
N VAL A 62 -4.40 11.15 10.26
CA VAL A 62 -3.02 10.95 9.83
C VAL A 62 -2.13 12.07 10.35
N TYR A 63 -2.57 13.33 10.22
CA TYR A 63 -1.85 14.48 10.76
C TYR A 63 -1.63 14.36 12.28
N ARG A 64 -2.67 14.03 13.04
CA ARG A 64 -2.59 13.88 14.50
C ARG A 64 -1.56 12.84 14.92
N TYR A 65 -1.47 11.74 14.18
CA TYR A 65 -0.51 10.68 14.43
C TYR A 65 0.92 11.11 14.10
N PHE A 66 1.12 11.74 12.94
CA PHE A 66 2.45 12.05 12.41
C PHE A 66 2.98 13.47 12.72
N LYS A 67 2.18 14.37 13.30
CA LYS A 67 2.57 15.77 13.55
C LYS A 67 3.86 15.97 14.35
N ASN A 68 4.23 14.98 15.16
CA ASN A 68 5.47 14.99 15.94
C ASN A 68 6.61 14.21 15.26
N GLY A 69 6.39 13.71 14.05
CA GLY A 69 7.37 13.01 13.23
C GLY A 69 8.15 13.95 12.31
N VAL A 70 8.74 13.37 11.28
CA VAL A 70 9.48 14.11 10.25
C VAL A 70 8.62 14.24 9.01
N ILE A 71 8.44 15.47 8.51
CA ILE A 71 7.75 15.76 7.27
C ILE A 71 8.80 16.17 6.23
N CYS A 72 8.89 15.40 5.13
CA CYS A 72 9.80 15.68 4.03
C CYS A 72 9.07 16.55 2.99
N ASP A 73 9.29 17.87 3.03
CA ASP A 73 8.65 18.83 2.12
C ASP A 73 9.31 18.93 0.74
N ARG A 74 10.51 18.35 0.60
CA ARG A 74 11.30 18.31 -0.64
C ARG A 74 11.57 16.88 -1.09
N ALA A 75 10.54 16.03 -1.07
CA ALA A 75 10.62 14.70 -1.63
C ALA A 75 10.34 14.76 -3.14
N TYR A 76 11.17 14.07 -3.93
CA TYR A 76 11.07 14.03 -5.38
C TYR A 76 10.82 12.62 -5.84
N SER A 77 9.84 12.44 -6.72
CA SER A 77 9.60 11.16 -7.38
C SER A 77 10.69 10.90 -8.44
N THR A 78 11.06 9.63 -8.58
CA THR A 78 12.03 9.17 -9.60
C THR A 78 11.38 8.84 -10.93
N GLY A 79 10.06 8.94 -11.02
CA GLY A 79 9.28 8.69 -12.22
C GLY A 79 7.92 9.40 -12.16
N GLU A 80 7.21 9.37 -13.27
CA GLU A 80 5.93 10.06 -13.43
C GLU A 80 4.72 9.17 -13.12
N TRP A 81 4.94 7.88 -12.88
CA TRP A 81 3.88 6.92 -12.60
C TRP A 81 4.35 5.80 -11.67
N THR A 82 3.40 5.03 -11.15
CA THR A 82 3.58 4.09 -10.04
C THR A 82 4.64 3.02 -10.29
N TYR A 83 4.69 2.43 -11.49
CA TYR A 83 5.56 1.31 -11.80
C TYR A 83 7.05 1.59 -11.58
N PRO A 84 7.71 2.63 -12.17
CA PRO A 84 9.10 2.95 -11.89
C PRO A 84 9.31 3.47 -10.47
N VAL A 85 8.35 4.21 -9.92
CA VAL A 85 8.46 4.77 -8.58
C VAL A 85 8.46 3.68 -7.51
N LEU A 86 7.60 2.68 -7.63
CA LEU A 86 7.57 1.55 -6.70
C LEU A 86 8.87 0.76 -6.73
N ALA A 87 9.42 0.49 -7.92
CA ALA A 87 10.71 -0.18 -8.04
C ALA A 87 11.82 0.58 -7.29
N THR A 88 11.80 1.93 -7.34
CA THR A 88 12.68 2.77 -6.53
C THR A 88 12.42 2.62 -5.04
N TYR A 89 11.15 2.68 -4.61
CA TYR A 89 10.79 2.57 -3.20
C TYR A 89 11.24 1.25 -2.57
N ILE A 90 11.00 0.14 -3.26
CA ILE A 90 11.31 -1.19 -2.73
C ILE A 90 12.78 -1.58 -2.87
N SER A 91 13.55 -0.94 -3.76
CA SER A 91 14.97 -1.26 -3.98
C SER A 91 15.95 -0.20 -3.45
N GLY A 92 15.48 1.03 -3.24
CA GLY A 92 16.36 2.16 -2.94
C GLY A 92 17.23 2.62 -4.11
N LEU A 93 17.00 2.12 -5.32
CA LEU A 93 17.76 2.43 -6.52
C LEU A 93 16.99 3.42 -7.41
N SER A 94 17.73 4.22 -8.18
CA SER A 94 17.12 5.09 -9.19
C SER A 94 16.58 4.28 -10.38
N THR A 95 15.68 4.87 -11.16
CA THR A 95 15.09 4.24 -12.35
C THR A 95 16.14 3.74 -13.33
N THR A 96 17.25 4.48 -13.49
CA THR A 96 18.37 4.09 -14.36
C THR A 96 19.19 2.93 -13.81
N GLN A 97 19.10 2.62 -12.51
CA GLN A 97 19.81 1.51 -11.88
C GLN A 97 18.96 0.23 -11.85
N HIS A 98 17.67 0.35 -11.49
CA HIS A 98 16.79 -0.83 -11.47
C HIS A 98 16.17 -1.13 -12.83
N MET A 99 16.25 -0.22 -13.81
CA MET A 99 15.83 -0.37 -15.21
C MET A 99 14.33 -0.65 -15.42
N MET A 100 13.49 -0.41 -14.40
CA MET A 100 12.04 -0.59 -14.49
C MET A 100 11.41 0.70 -15.03
N PHE A 101 11.24 0.81 -16.35
CA PHE A 101 10.69 1.99 -17.00
C PHE A 101 9.23 1.82 -17.40
N HIS A 102 8.90 0.64 -17.95
CA HIS A 102 7.57 0.39 -18.49
C HIS A 102 7.20 -1.10 -18.41
N ASN A 103 6.04 -1.41 -17.85
CA ASN A 103 5.58 -2.76 -17.58
C ASN A 103 5.45 -3.67 -18.84
N GLN A 104 5.31 -3.10 -20.01
CA GLN A 104 5.28 -3.86 -21.28
C GLN A 104 6.67 -4.19 -21.82
N ILE A 105 7.72 -3.56 -21.30
CA ILE A 105 9.09 -3.72 -21.79
C ILE A 105 9.92 -4.50 -20.77
N ASP A 106 9.88 -4.11 -19.50
CA ASP A 106 10.86 -4.52 -18.50
C ASP A 106 10.45 -5.75 -17.69
N GLY A 107 9.16 -6.07 -17.66
CA GLY A 107 8.63 -7.27 -17.00
C GLY A 107 8.65 -7.21 -15.48
N SER A 108 9.79 -7.47 -14.85
CA SER A 108 9.91 -7.53 -13.38
C SER A 108 11.25 -7.03 -12.86
N LEU A 109 11.26 -6.63 -11.59
CA LEU A 109 12.49 -6.19 -10.90
C LEU A 109 13.57 -7.29 -10.95
N PRO A 110 14.79 -6.99 -11.46
CA PRO A 110 15.87 -7.97 -11.58
C PRO A 110 16.17 -8.71 -10.27
N HIS A 111 16.41 -10.00 -10.34
CA HIS A 111 16.61 -10.84 -9.16
C HIS A 111 17.87 -10.51 -8.35
N ASN A 112 18.86 -9.89 -8.96
CA ASN A 112 20.09 -9.45 -8.29
C ASN A 112 19.92 -8.15 -7.49
N ILE A 113 18.77 -7.50 -7.59
CA ILE A 113 18.41 -6.31 -6.82
C ILE A 113 17.69 -6.75 -5.57
N LYS A 114 18.23 -6.44 -4.40
CA LYS A 114 17.62 -6.72 -3.11
C LYS A 114 16.48 -5.76 -2.83
N THR A 115 15.38 -6.29 -2.31
CA THR A 115 14.23 -5.48 -1.92
C THR A 115 14.30 -5.07 -0.45
N LEU A 116 13.54 -4.02 -0.11
CA LEU A 116 13.37 -3.58 1.28
C LEU A 116 12.82 -4.70 2.16
N ALA A 117 11.85 -5.47 1.66
CA ALA A 117 11.25 -6.59 2.40
C ALA A 117 12.27 -7.71 2.64
N GLU A 118 13.11 -8.07 1.66
CA GLU A 118 14.22 -9.01 1.84
C GLU A 118 15.20 -8.53 2.92
N GLY A 119 15.44 -7.21 3.01
CA GLY A 119 16.25 -6.63 4.06
C GLY A 119 15.64 -6.78 5.46
N PHE A 120 14.34 -6.61 5.59
CA PHE A 120 13.64 -6.81 6.86
C PHE A 120 13.53 -8.30 7.24
N GLU A 121 13.29 -9.18 6.27
CA GLU A 121 13.31 -10.63 6.50
C GLU A 121 14.65 -11.10 7.05
N GLU A 122 15.76 -10.68 6.45
CA GLU A 122 17.12 -10.97 6.95
C GLU A 122 17.38 -10.40 8.34
N ALA A 123 16.77 -9.26 8.68
CA ALA A 123 16.83 -8.67 10.01
C ALA A 123 15.92 -9.38 11.04
N GLY A 124 15.25 -10.47 10.65
CA GLY A 124 14.42 -11.29 11.53
C GLY A 124 13.01 -10.73 11.78
N TYR A 125 12.53 -9.84 10.93
CA TYR A 125 11.13 -9.39 10.97
C TYR A 125 10.23 -10.37 10.22
N TYR A 126 9.02 -10.57 10.71
CA TYR A 126 7.96 -11.11 9.89
C TYR A 126 7.48 -10.04 8.92
N THR A 127 7.49 -10.36 7.65
CA THR A 127 7.27 -9.39 6.59
C THR A 127 5.93 -9.64 5.90
N SER A 128 5.08 -8.64 5.85
CA SER A 128 3.79 -8.76 5.17
C SER A 128 3.48 -7.54 4.31
N ALA A 129 2.69 -7.77 3.26
CA ALA A 129 2.17 -6.74 2.40
C ALA A 129 0.66 -6.88 2.22
N VAL A 130 -0.05 -5.74 2.24
CA VAL A 130 -1.48 -5.64 1.93
C VAL A 130 -1.65 -4.57 0.85
N ASN A 131 -2.00 -5.01 -0.35
CA ASN A 131 -2.00 -4.14 -1.52
C ASN A 131 -3.41 -3.91 -2.05
N GLY A 132 -3.86 -2.67 -1.95
CA GLY A 132 -5.09 -2.16 -2.54
C GLY A 132 -4.90 -1.66 -3.98
N ASP A 133 -3.70 -1.70 -4.52
CA ASP A 133 -3.38 -1.25 -5.87
C ASP A 133 -2.98 -2.41 -6.78
N TRP A 134 -3.65 -2.55 -7.92
CA TRP A 134 -3.38 -3.58 -8.91
C TRP A 134 -1.98 -3.48 -9.56
N ARG A 135 -1.29 -2.35 -9.40
CA ARG A 135 0.07 -2.16 -9.92
C ARG A 135 1.13 -2.81 -9.03
N ILE A 136 0.74 -3.21 -7.80
CA ILE A 136 1.64 -3.85 -6.84
C ILE A 136 1.36 -5.34 -6.82
N ILE A 137 1.89 -6.05 -7.80
CA ILE A 137 1.61 -7.47 -8.01
C ILE A 137 2.88 -8.32 -7.98
N PRO A 138 2.74 -9.62 -7.67
CA PRO A 138 3.89 -10.53 -7.60
C PRO A 138 4.70 -10.63 -8.89
N SER A 139 4.03 -10.55 -10.06
CA SER A 139 4.69 -10.68 -11.36
C SER A 139 5.71 -9.57 -11.66
N TYR A 140 5.62 -8.43 -11.00
CA TYR A 140 6.61 -7.36 -11.11
C TYR A 140 7.77 -7.50 -10.11
N GLY A 141 7.82 -8.60 -9.37
CA GLY A 141 8.85 -8.85 -8.36
C GLY A 141 8.56 -8.21 -7.00
N HIS A 142 7.39 -7.58 -6.83
CA HIS A 142 7.03 -6.86 -5.61
C HIS A 142 6.75 -7.76 -4.41
N ALA A 143 6.53 -9.07 -4.62
CA ALA A 143 6.27 -10.01 -3.53
C ALA A 143 7.54 -10.60 -2.88
N ARG A 144 8.72 -10.27 -3.39
CA ARG A 144 9.98 -10.82 -2.86
C ARG A 144 10.28 -10.29 -1.47
N GLY A 145 10.65 -11.20 -0.58
CA GLY A 145 11.00 -10.92 0.80
C GLY A 145 9.79 -10.76 1.73
N TYR A 146 8.57 -11.01 1.25
CA TYR A 146 7.38 -11.05 2.10
C TYR A 146 7.02 -12.48 2.48
N ASP A 147 6.86 -12.73 3.77
CA ASP A 147 6.29 -13.98 4.31
C ASP A 147 4.80 -14.11 3.96
N HIS A 148 4.10 -12.98 3.90
CA HIS A 148 2.68 -12.92 3.56
C HIS A 148 2.38 -11.73 2.62
N PHE A 149 1.86 -12.02 1.43
CA PHE A 149 1.56 -11.02 0.43
C PHE A 149 0.08 -11.11 0.01
N ILE A 150 -0.72 -10.14 0.44
CA ILE A 150 -2.14 -10.03 0.11
C ILE A 150 -2.29 -9.01 -1.01
N PHE A 151 -2.95 -9.43 -2.08
CA PHE A 151 -3.38 -8.50 -3.13
C PHE A 151 -4.70 -8.99 -3.75
N GLN A 152 -5.46 -8.07 -4.27
CA GLN A 152 -6.67 -8.37 -5.02
C GLN A 152 -6.58 -7.70 -6.39
N ASN A 153 -6.84 -8.46 -7.45
CA ASN A 153 -6.68 -7.97 -8.82
C ASN A 153 -7.62 -6.79 -9.17
N SER A 154 -8.78 -6.73 -8.52
CA SER A 154 -9.74 -5.61 -8.62
C SER A 154 -9.42 -4.45 -7.67
N GLY A 155 -8.35 -4.57 -6.86
CA GLY A 155 -8.04 -3.66 -5.78
C GLY A 155 -8.87 -3.89 -4.52
N PHE A 156 -8.33 -3.48 -3.39
CA PHE A 156 -9.09 -3.27 -2.15
C PHE A 156 -9.33 -1.77 -2.00
N ASP A 157 -10.47 -1.38 -1.47
CA ASP A 157 -10.63 -0.04 -0.95
C ASP A 157 -9.83 0.16 0.35
N ALA A 158 -9.71 1.41 0.80
CA ALA A 158 -8.94 1.72 2.01
C ALA A 158 -9.44 0.95 3.24
N ALA A 159 -10.74 0.72 3.37
CA ALA A 159 -11.32 -0.02 4.49
C ALA A 159 -10.89 -1.49 4.48
N GLY A 160 -10.87 -2.12 3.31
CA GLY A 160 -10.39 -3.48 3.13
C GLY A 160 -8.91 -3.62 3.47
N VAL A 161 -8.08 -2.70 2.99
CA VAL A 161 -6.64 -2.68 3.32
C VAL A 161 -6.43 -2.53 4.82
N VAL A 162 -7.08 -1.56 5.46
CA VAL A 162 -6.96 -1.31 6.91
C VAL A 162 -7.38 -2.52 7.72
N THR A 163 -8.48 -3.18 7.34
CA THR A 163 -8.94 -4.40 8.03
C THR A 163 -7.86 -5.47 8.01
N HIS A 164 -7.29 -5.78 6.84
CA HIS A 164 -6.22 -6.77 6.73
C HIS A 164 -4.94 -6.36 7.47
N VAL A 165 -4.60 -5.09 7.49
CA VAL A 165 -3.45 -4.58 8.26
C VAL A 165 -3.66 -4.76 9.76
N ILE A 166 -4.85 -4.45 10.28
CA ILE A 166 -5.17 -4.66 11.69
C ILE A 166 -5.12 -6.15 12.04
N ASP A 167 -5.73 -7.01 11.25
CA ASP A 167 -5.70 -8.46 11.44
C ASP A 167 -4.26 -8.98 11.48
N GLN A 168 -3.41 -8.49 10.59
CA GLN A 168 -1.99 -8.85 10.55
C GLN A 168 -1.24 -8.40 11.81
N ILE A 169 -1.45 -7.16 12.24
CA ILE A 169 -0.82 -6.62 13.46
C ILE A 169 -1.20 -7.44 14.68
N GLU A 170 -2.49 -7.74 14.84
CA GLU A 170 -3.01 -8.50 15.97
C GLU A 170 -2.53 -9.96 15.95
N ALA A 171 -2.53 -10.61 14.78
CA ALA A 171 -2.09 -11.98 14.63
C ALA A 171 -0.61 -12.17 14.97
N MET A 172 0.23 -11.19 14.66
CA MET A 172 1.69 -11.27 14.81
C MET A 172 2.24 -10.32 15.89
N LYS A 173 1.40 -9.88 16.86
CA LYS A 173 1.77 -8.91 17.90
C LYS A 173 2.96 -9.30 18.76
N ASP A 174 3.25 -10.59 18.87
CA ASP A 174 4.30 -11.15 19.72
C ASP A 174 5.67 -11.27 19.01
N ILE A 175 5.78 -10.78 17.78
CA ILE A 175 7.03 -10.77 17.00
C ILE A 175 7.28 -9.41 16.38
N ASN A 176 8.51 -9.18 15.90
CA ASN A 176 8.82 -7.98 15.12
C ASN A 176 8.17 -8.06 13.75
N GLN A 177 7.50 -7.00 13.31
CA GLN A 177 6.76 -6.96 12.05
C GLN A 177 7.24 -5.82 11.16
N PHE A 178 7.39 -6.11 9.87
CA PHE A 178 7.42 -5.11 8.81
C PHE A 178 6.17 -5.27 7.95
N ILE A 179 5.35 -4.25 7.86
CA ILE A 179 4.11 -4.24 7.09
C ILE A 179 4.20 -3.14 6.03
N TRP A 180 4.03 -3.54 4.80
CA TRP A 180 3.75 -2.63 3.69
C TRP A 180 2.24 -2.62 3.44
N CYS A 181 1.63 -1.44 3.35
CA CYS A 181 0.26 -1.33 2.85
C CYS A 181 0.17 -0.23 1.78
N SER A 182 -0.72 -0.45 0.81
CA SER A 182 -0.95 0.49 -0.27
C SER A 182 -2.42 0.78 -0.47
N PHE A 183 -2.73 2.06 -0.72
CA PHE A 183 -4.08 2.55 -0.99
C PHE A 183 -4.13 3.09 -2.42
N GLY A 184 -5.07 2.58 -3.23
CA GLY A 184 -5.29 3.00 -4.61
C GLY A 184 -6.42 4.02 -4.79
N ASP A 185 -7.17 4.31 -3.75
CA ASP A 185 -8.43 5.08 -3.79
C ASP A 185 -8.31 6.46 -4.43
N LEU A 186 -7.20 7.16 -4.20
CA LEU A 186 -6.97 8.47 -4.80
C LEU A 186 -6.60 8.40 -6.27
N HIS A 187 -5.97 7.32 -6.69
CA HIS A 187 -5.63 7.10 -8.09
C HIS A 187 -6.90 6.95 -8.94
N ASP A 188 -7.87 6.18 -8.44
CA ASP A 188 -9.14 5.97 -9.14
C ASP A 188 -9.92 7.28 -9.32
N VAL A 189 -9.86 8.20 -8.34
CA VAL A 189 -10.42 9.54 -8.51
C VAL A 189 -9.72 10.31 -9.62
N ALA A 190 -8.41 10.15 -9.75
CA ALA A 190 -7.62 10.81 -10.77
C ALA A 190 -7.95 10.27 -12.16
N ASP A 191 -8.15 8.97 -12.30
CA ASP A 191 -8.44 8.29 -13.57
C ASP A 191 -9.93 8.32 -13.97
N GLU A 192 -10.80 8.93 -13.15
CA GLU A 192 -12.26 9.01 -13.36
C GLU A 192 -12.98 7.66 -13.34
N TRP A 193 -12.39 6.65 -12.76
CA TRP A 193 -13.04 5.37 -12.55
C TRP A 193 -14.15 5.50 -11.50
N GLU A 194 -15.25 4.82 -11.72
CA GLU A 194 -16.27 4.67 -10.69
C GLU A 194 -15.70 3.75 -9.61
N LEU A 195 -15.44 4.34 -8.44
CA LEU A 195 -15.08 3.54 -7.28
C LEU A 195 -16.30 2.70 -6.88
N PRO A 196 -16.19 1.38 -6.76
CA PRO A 196 -17.16 0.59 -6.06
C PRO A 196 -17.06 0.95 -4.58
N MET A 197 -17.82 1.96 -4.17
CA MET A 197 -17.79 2.44 -2.79
C MET A 197 -18.96 1.84 -2.03
N ASP A 198 -18.68 1.02 -1.04
CA ASP A 198 -19.65 0.57 -0.04
C ASP A 198 -20.17 1.72 0.84
N VAL A 199 -19.65 2.92 0.67
CA VAL A 199 -20.07 4.12 1.36
C VAL A 199 -20.87 5.00 0.43
N SER A 200 -22.16 5.13 0.72
CA SER A 200 -23.08 6.04 0.05
C SER A 200 -22.67 7.50 0.28
N VAL A 201 -21.82 8.02 -0.57
CA VAL A 201 -21.66 9.46 -0.72
C VAL A 201 -22.63 9.91 -1.81
N LYS A 202 -23.58 10.78 -1.48
CA LYS A 202 -24.41 11.44 -2.49
C LYS A 202 -23.52 12.35 -3.34
N LEU A 203 -22.94 11.77 -4.39
CA LEU A 203 -22.33 12.57 -5.46
C LEU A 203 -23.47 12.97 -6.41
N ASN A 204 -23.52 14.23 -6.73
CA ASN A 204 -24.42 14.69 -7.80
C ASN A 204 -23.83 14.20 -9.13
N LEU A 205 -24.43 13.18 -9.76
CA LEU A 205 -23.96 12.58 -11.01
C LEU A 205 -23.83 13.59 -12.16
N GLN A 206 -24.54 14.73 -12.09
CA GLN A 206 -24.40 15.81 -13.07
C GLN A 206 -23.05 16.53 -13.02
N ASP A 207 -22.32 16.40 -11.91
CA ASP A 207 -21.00 16.97 -11.76
C ASP A 207 -19.87 16.01 -12.21
N MET A 208 -20.18 14.83 -12.67
CA MET A 208 -19.21 13.87 -13.23
C MET A 208 -19.06 14.10 -14.75
N GLY A 209 -18.73 15.34 -15.12
CA GLY A 209 -18.54 15.74 -16.51
C GLY A 209 -17.46 14.93 -17.22
N SER A 210 -17.80 14.46 -18.38
CA SER A 210 -17.03 13.62 -19.29
C SER A 210 -15.87 14.31 -19.98
N GLU A 211 -14.81 14.65 -19.27
CA GLU A 211 -13.56 15.00 -19.92
C GLU A 211 -12.46 13.99 -19.57
N CYS A 212 -12.56 12.83 -20.17
CA CYS A 212 -11.48 11.84 -20.16
C CYS A 212 -10.43 12.23 -21.19
N THR A 213 -9.32 12.80 -20.77
CA THR A 213 -8.20 13.13 -21.65
C THR A 213 -6.89 12.65 -21.05
N GLY A 214 -6.61 11.34 -21.16
CA GLY A 214 -5.32 10.74 -20.84
C GLY A 214 -4.99 10.66 -19.34
N SER A 215 -3.86 10.04 -19.01
CA SER A 215 -3.37 9.88 -17.65
C SER A 215 -3.34 11.21 -16.89
N THR A 216 -3.97 11.23 -15.73
CA THR A 216 -4.11 12.41 -14.90
C THR A 216 -2.89 12.71 -14.05
N SER A 217 -1.93 11.81 -13.97
CA SER A 217 -0.67 11.98 -13.22
C SER A 217 0.14 13.21 -13.67
N VAL A 218 -0.05 13.66 -14.90
CA VAL A 218 0.66 14.82 -15.49
C VAL A 218 -0.18 16.10 -15.49
N LYS A 219 -1.46 16.07 -15.13
CA LYS A 219 -2.31 17.27 -15.13
C LYS A 219 -2.05 18.15 -13.92
N GLN A 220 -1.57 19.35 -14.16
CA GLN A 220 -1.34 20.36 -13.11
C GLN A 220 -2.62 21.08 -12.63
N ASN A 221 -3.71 21.02 -13.37
CA ASN A 221 -4.95 21.75 -13.08
C ASN A 221 -6.15 20.80 -13.03
N TYR A 222 -6.53 20.39 -11.84
CA TYR A 222 -7.80 19.71 -11.59
C TYR A 222 -8.96 20.72 -11.61
N SER A 223 -10.08 20.34 -12.20
CA SER A 223 -11.33 21.10 -12.03
C SER A 223 -11.69 21.19 -10.55
N GLU A 224 -12.46 22.20 -10.15
CA GLU A 224 -12.90 22.34 -8.75
C GLU A 224 -13.73 21.15 -8.29
N HIS A 225 -14.45 20.50 -9.22
CA HIS A 225 -15.17 19.26 -8.95
C HIS A 225 -14.23 18.10 -8.61
N LYS A 226 -13.19 17.86 -9.44
CA LYS A 226 -12.18 16.81 -9.16
C LYS A 226 -11.44 17.07 -7.85
N LYS A 227 -11.11 18.32 -7.54
CA LYS A 227 -10.51 18.68 -6.25
C LYS A 227 -11.40 18.31 -5.08
N LYS A 228 -12.72 18.58 -5.16
CA LYS A 228 -13.67 18.20 -4.10
C LYS A 228 -13.73 16.68 -3.92
N LYS A 229 -13.86 15.92 -5.01
CA LYS A 229 -13.88 14.46 -4.97
C LYS A 229 -12.59 13.91 -4.36
N TYR A 230 -11.45 14.41 -4.77
CA TYR A 230 -10.13 14.05 -4.25
C TYR A 230 -10.02 14.31 -2.73
N ILE A 231 -10.45 15.49 -2.27
CA ILE A 231 -10.44 15.84 -0.85
C ILE A 231 -11.35 14.90 -0.05
N MET A 232 -12.54 14.58 -0.57
CA MET A 232 -13.45 13.63 0.08
C MET A 232 -12.83 12.25 0.26
N VAL A 233 -12.12 11.74 -0.74
CA VAL A 233 -11.42 10.45 -0.66
C VAL A 233 -10.26 10.53 0.33
N MET A 234 -9.44 11.60 0.30
CA MET A 234 -8.38 11.81 1.28
C MET A 234 -8.87 11.79 2.74
N GLN A 235 -10.04 12.35 2.99
CA GLN A 235 -10.62 12.40 4.35
C GLN A 235 -11.07 11.02 4.86
N ARG A 236 -11.19 10.03 3.98
CA ARG A 236 -11.59 8.66 4.30
C ARG A 236 -10.40 7.74 4.57
N ILE A 237 -9.26 8.01 3.94
CA ILE A 237 -7.99 7.33 4.21
C ILE A 237 -7.43 7.81 5.56
#